data_0cb4d838d070069427d05e401c6dad6d
#
_entry.id   0cb4d838d070069427d05e401c6dad6d
#
_cell.length_a   1.000
_cell.length_b   1.000
_cell.length_c   1.000
_cell.angle_alpha   90.00
_cell.angle_beta   90.00
_cell.angle_gamma   90.00
#
_symmetry.space_group_name_H-M   'P 1'
#
loop_
_entity.id
_entity.type
_entity.pdbx_description
1 polymer ?
#
loop_
_entity_poly.entity_id
_entity_poly.type
_entity_poly.pdbx_seq_one_letter_code
_entity_poly.pdbx_strand_id
1 'polypeptide(L)'
;MYVLWSVISPRRLILLIGIAFVVAGGAGAFLIRHNASLRTLYELDTRLWFLQLKLQGEVPDVTWTEALRRVGPEWPHRERFDVARAIGSGAAPCPVLWQTPLGKFWGTEKDGRELDLLTLEQAVGDIYEQGPVAVRDSDVVLDVGAHLGTFTRIALQRGARLVIAVEPNPVNAACFERTFEEEIANGRVRLVQAAAWHSPGSLQFELGNASQTGHVAGAQSGSAMTVRAVALDDMIDELKLDRVDFIKMDIEGAERHALAGARRLLATRKPRLAICIYHAPDDPVAVPQTVREANGTYKTFTREGFQAYFY
;
A
#
# COMPACT_ATOMS: atom_id res chain seq x y z
N MET A 1 9.56 -13.31 31.58
CA MET A 1 10.80 -13.47 30.85
C MET A 1 11.28 -14.94 30.83
N TYR A 2 10.36 -15.93 30.87
CA TYR A 2 10.71 -17.37 30.97
C TYR A 2 9.97 -18.29 29.96
N VAL A 3 9.33 -17.76 28.93
CA VAL A 3 8.51 -18.57 27.99
C VAL A 3 9.14 -18.71 26.59
N LEU A 4 10.20 -17.99 26.28
CA LEU A 4 10.83 -18.01 24.94
C LEU A 4 11.95 -19.06 24.72
N TRP A 5 12.34 -19.80 25.75
CA TRP A 5 13.48 -20.73 25.69
C TRP A 5 13.12 -22.17 25.28
N SER A 6 11.85 -22.50 25.16
CA SER A 6 11.43 -23.90 24.89
C SER A 6 11.15 -24.24 23.41
N VAL A 7 11.20 -23.27 22.50
CA VAL A 7 10.78 -23.46 21.09
C VAL A 7 11.95 -23.46 20.09
N ILE A 8 13.10 -22.93 20.43
CA ILE A 8 14.25 -22.84 19.51
C ILE A 8 15.35 -23.81 19.94
N SER A 9 15.70 -24.75 19.07
CA SER A 9 16.86 -25.63 19.35
C SER A 9 18.15 -24.82 19.46
N PRO A 10 19.10 -25.22 20.31
CA PRO A 10 20.37 -24.50 20.47
C PRO A 10 21.11 -24.25 19.17
N ARG A 11 21.04 -25.18 18.22
CA ARG A 11 21.65 -25.03 16.87
C ARG A 11 20.98 -23.92 16.05
N ARG A 12 19.64 -23.76 16.15
CA ARG A 12 18.92 -22.67 15.49
C ARG A 12 19.22 -21.32 16.14
N LEU A 13 19.33 -21.28 17.46
CA LEU A 13 19.71 -20.07 18.20
C LEU A 13 21.13 -19.60 17.85
N ILE A 14 22.12 -20.49 17.77
CA ILE A 14 23.47 -20.17 17.34
C ILE A 14 23.53 -19.69 15.91
N LEU A 15 22.73 -20.28 14.99
CA LEU A 15 22.62 -19.85 13.61
C LEU A 15 21.99 -18.45 13.51
N LEU A 16 20.94 -18.19 14.26
CA LEU A 16 20.27 -16.88 14.30
C LEU A 16 21.16 -15.79 14.87
N ILE A 17 21.91 -16.08 15.93
CA ILE A 17 22.89 -15.15 16.50
C ILE A 17 24.06 -14.92 15.52
N GLY A 18 24.54 -15.97 14.85
CA GLY A 18 25.60 -15.86 13.85
C GLY A 18 25.15 -15.01 12.64
N ILE A 19 23.94 -15.21 12.13
CA ILE A 19 23.35 -14.41 11.04
C ILE A 19 23.17 -12.95 11.50
N ALA A 20 22.64 -12.72 12.70
CA ALA A 20 22.47 -11.37 13.25
C ALA A 20 23.82 -10.64 13.41
N PHE A 21 24.90 -11.33 13.84
CA PHE A 21 26.24 -10.74 13.95
C PHE A 21 26.85 -10.43 12.57
N VAL A 22 26.70 -11.31 11.59
CA VAL A 22 27.20 -11.09 10.23
C VAL A 22 26.46 -9.95 9.57
N VAL A 23 25.16 -9.89 9.73
CA VAL A 23 24.31 -8.83 9.15
C VAL A 23 24.57 -7.50 9.87
N ALA A 24 24.60 -7.47 11.21
CA ALA A 24 24.86 -6.23 11.97
C ALA A 24 26.29 -5.73 11.75
N GLY A 25 27.28 -6.61 11.70
CA GLY A 25 28.69 -6.26 11.43
C GLY A 25 28.88 -5.79 9.99
N GLY A 26 28.31 -6.48 9.01
CA GLY A 26 28.35 -6.08 7.60
C GLY A 26 27.60 -4.78 7.32
N ALA A 27 26.43 -4.61 7.91
CA ALA A 27 25.64 -3.39 7.80
C ALA A 27 26.33 -2.20 8.46
N GLY A 28 26.86 -2.37 9.69
CA GLY A 28 27.58 -1.34 10.39
C GLY A 28 28.84 -0.88 9.64
N ALA A 29 29.64 -1.82 9.11
CA ALA A 29 30.81 -1.50 8.31
C ALA A 29 30.45 -0.81 6.98
N PHE A 30 29.38 -1.22 6.34
CA PHE A 30 28.85 -0.59 5.13
C PHE A 30 28.34 0.83 5.38
N LEU A 31 27.57 1.05 6.46
CA LEU A 31 27.04 2.35 6.86
C LEU A 31 28.15 3.36 7.18
N ILE A 32 29.18 2.93 7.92
CA ILE A 32 30.34 3.76 8.28
C ILE A 32 31.16 4.14 7.04
N ARG A 33 31.31 3.21 6.10
CA ARG A 33 32.15 3.42 4.91
C ARG A 33 31.50 4.25 3.82
N HIS A 34 30.15 4.29 3.75
CA HIS A 34 29.43 4.87 2.62
C HIS A 34 28.52 6.04 2.98
N ASN A 35 28.63 6.58 4.20
CA ASN A 35 27.81 7.73 4.63
C ASN A 35 26.30 7.51 4.27
N ALA A 36 25.77 6.38 4.70
CA ALA A 36 24.50 5.86 4.22
C ALA A 36 23.34 6.82 4.51
N SER A 37 22.56 7.12 3.49
CA SER A 37 21.33 7.88 3.60
C SER A 37 20.21 7.05 4.26
N LEU A 38 19.17 7.72 4.75
CA LEU A 38 17.95 7.06 5.27
C LEU A 38 17.36 6.06 4.25
N ARG A 39 17.51 6.34 2.97
CA ARG A 39 17.13 5.44 1.87
C ARG A 39 17.88 4.10 1.92
N THR A 40 19.17 4.12 2.20
CA THR A 40 19.98 2.89 2.31
C THR A 40 19.58 2.05 3.53
N LEU A 41 19.16 2.71 4.62
CA LEU A 41 18.62 2.02 5.81
C LEU A 41 17.30 1.34 5.51
N TYR A 42 16.40 2.02 4.81
CA TYR A 42 15.12 1.46 4.36
C TYR A 42 15.31 0.25 3.43
N GLU A 43 16.23 0.34 2.46
CA GLU A 43 16.55 -0.76 1.55
C GLU A 43 17.14 -1.98 2.28
N LEU A 44 17.92 -1.75 3.34
CA LEU A 44 18.47 -2.82 4.17
C LEU A 44 17.35 -3.50 4.99
N ASP A 45 16.45 -2.73 5.55
CA ASP A 45 15.31 -3.22 6.34
C ASP A 45 14.40 -4.10 5.49
N THR A 46 14.06 -3.68 4.29
CA THR A 46 13.25 -4.47 3.33
C THR A 46 13.91 -5.83 2.99
N ARG A 47 15.25 -5.87 2.90
CA ARG A 47 15.99 -7.12 2.64
C ARG A 47 15.92 -8.07 3.81
N LEU A 48 16.11 -7.54 5.04
CA LEU A 48 16.04 -8.32 6.28
C LEU A 48 14.64 -8.86 6.52
N TRP A 49 13.62 -8.07 6.22
CA TRP A 49 12.22 -8.46 6.29
C TRP A 49 11.91 -9.69 5.41
N PHE A 50 12.42 -9.72 4.17
CA PHE A 50 12.21 -10.88 3.28
C PHE A 50 12.85 -12.17 3.84
N LEU A 51 14.04 -12.06 4.44
CA LEU A 51 14.67 -13.19 5.11
C LEU A 51 13.85 -13.66 6.33
N GLN A 52 13.23 -12.72 7.05
CA GLN A 52 12.34 -13.01 8.16
C GLN A 52 11.10 -13.77 7.70
N LEU A 53 10.45 -13.35 6.61
CA LEU A 53 9.32 -14.08 6.01
C LEU A 53 9.71 -15.53 5.65
N LYS A 54 10.91 -15.72 5.09
CA LYS A 54 11.41 -17.08 4.80
C LYS A 54 11.63 -17.91 6.05
N LEU A 55 12.15 -17.30 7.13
CA LEU A 55 12.30 -17.95 8.44
C LEU A 55 10.95 -18.33 9.07
N GLN A 56 9.93 -17.52 8.86
CA GLN A 56 8.56 -17.75 9.34
C GLN A 56 7.81 -18.77 8.50
N GLY A 57 8.34 -19.16 7.32
CA GLY A 57 7.68 -20.09 6.41
C GLY A 57 6.58 -19.45 5.54
N GLU A 58 6.49 -18.11 5.54
CA GLU A 58 5.46 -17.38 4.79
C GLU A 58 5.75 -17.32 3.28
N VAL A 59 6.98 -17.63 2.86
CA VAL A 59 7.40 -17.73 1.45
C VAL A 59 7.97 -19.13 1.16
N PRO A 60 7.16 -20.19 1.19
CA PRO A 60 7.62 -21.59 1.08
C PRO A 60 8.32 -21.87 -0.23
N ASP A 61 7.86 -21.29 -1.34
CA ASP A 61 8.36 -21.56 -2.70
C ASP A 61 9.70 -20.86 -3.00
N VAL A 62 10.13 -19.94 -2.15
CA VAL A 62 11.43 -19.28 -2.27
C VAL A 62 12.51 -20.16 -1.62
N THR A 63 13.57 -20.49 -2.37
CA THR A 63 14.71 -21.26 -1.80
C THR A 63 15.52 -20.42 -0.82
N TRP A 64 16.21 -21.08 0.12
CA TRP A 64 17.11 -20.39 1.04
C TRP A 64 18.24 -19.65 0.33
N THR A 65 18.74 -20.21 -0.78
CA THR A 65 19.75 -19.57 -1.62
C THR A 65 19.21 -18.26 -2.21
N GLU A 66 17.99 -18.27 -2.65
CA GLU A 66 17.29 -17.10 -3.17
C GLU A 66 17.08 -16.04 -2.08
N ALA A 67 16.55 -16.44 -0.91
CA ALA A 67 16.33 -15.54 0.21
C ALA A 67 17.63 -14.88 0.71
N LEU A 68 18.73 -15.65 0.79
CA LEU A 68 20.06 -15.14 1.20
C LEU A 68 20.69 -14.25 0.11
N ARG A 69 20.50 -14.57 -1.18
CA ARG A 69 20.96 -13.72 -2.28
C ARG A 69 20.34 -12.33 -2.19
N ARG A 70 19.08 -12.24 -1.77
CA ARG A 70 18.35 -10.99 -1.58
C ARG A 70 18.88 -10.13 -0.43
N VAL A 71 19.57 -10.69 0.54
CA VAL A 71 20.26 -9.97 1.63
C VAL A 71 21.65 -9.47 1.23
N GLY A 72 22.27 -10.08 0.23
CA GLY A 72 23.65 -9.79 -0.19
C GLY A 72 23.87 -8.38 -0.75
N PRO A 73 25.10 -7.83 -0.62
CA PRO A 73 25.44 -6.51 -1.15
C PRO A 73 25.36 -6.42 -2.68
N GLU A 74 25.40 -7.57 -3.36
CA GLU A 74 25.24 -7.69 -4.80
C GLU A 74 23.79 -7.83 -5.24
N TRP A 75 22.83 -7.73 -4.29
CA TRP A 75 21.44 -7.63 -4.70
C TRP A 75 21.31 -6.34 -5.51
N PRO A 76 21.30 -6.47 -6.83
CA PRO A 76 21.27 -5.28 -7.66
C PRO A 76 19.93 -4.62 -7.42
N HIS A 77 19.98 -3.33 -7.18
CA HIS A 77 18.79 -2.46 -7.23
C HIS A 77 18.02 -2.58 -8.56
N ARG A 78 18.33 -3.58 -9.41
CA ARG A 78 17.93 -3.68 -10.80
C ARG A 78 17.62 -5.08 -11.34
N GLU A 79 17.92 -6.16 -10.68
CA GLU A 79 17.31 -7.45 -11.04
C GLU A 79 15.96 -7.53 -10.34
N ARG A 80 15.11 -6.75 -10.82
CA ARG A 80 13.89 -6.97 -11.49
C ARG A 80 13.28 -8.31 -11.08
N PHE A 81 12.33 -8.19 -10.19
CA PHE A 81 11.18 -9.04 -10.38
C PHE A 81 10.50 -8.51 -11.65
N ASP A 82 10.89 -8.98 -12.83
CA ASP A 82 10.20 -8.67 -14.10
C ASP A 82 8.84 -9.38 -14.11
N VAL A 83 8.03 -9.15 -13.08
CA VAL A 83 6.66 -9.68 -13.02
C VAL A 83 5.72 -8.82 -13.84
N ALA A 84 5.99 -7.50 -13.98
CA ALA A 84 5.30 -6.61 -14.89
C ALA A 84 6.02 -6.58 -16.25
N ARG A 85 5.32 -7.03 -17.29
CA ARG A 85 5.85 -7.05 -18.67
C ARG A 85 5.00 -6.19 -19.58
N ALA A 86 5.62 -5.28 -20.31
CA ALA A 86 4.94 -4.56 -21.38
C ALA A 86 4.53 -5.55 -22.49
N ILE A 87 3.23 -5.63 -22.75
CA ILE A 87 2.67 -6.56 -23.76
C ILE A 87 1.91 -5.85 -24.87
N GLY A 88 1.75 -4.55 -24.78
CA GLY A 88 1.06 -3.76 -25.79
C GLY A 88 1.30 -2.27 -25.62
N SER A 89 0.93 -1.52 -26.65
CA SER A 89 1.01 -0.06 -26.67
C SER A 89 -0.37 0.55 -26.94
N GLY A 90 -0.56 1.78 -26.47
CA GLY A 90 -1.79 2.52 -26.59
C GLY A 90 -1.56 4.01 -26.78
N ALA A 91 -2.64 4.78 -26.75
CA ALA A 91 -2.58 6.23 -26.80
C ALA A 91 -2.29 6.83 -25.41
N ALA A 92 -1.72 8.05 -25.39
CA ALA A 92 -1.62 8.84 -24.17
C ALA A 92 -3.01 9.04 -23.51
N PRO A 93 -3.07 9.15 -22.18
CA PRO A 93 -1.96 9.21 -21.25
C PRO A 93 -1.43 7.84 -20.80
N CYS A 94 -2.00 6.72 -21.26
CA CYS A 94 -1.66 5.35 -20.87
C CYS A 94 -1.04 4.57 -22.04
N PRO A 95 0.19 4.87 -22.42
CA PRO A 95 0.78 4.31 -23.64
C PRO A 95 1.18 2.83 -23.52
N VAL A 96 1.24 2.25 -22.32
CA VAL A 96 1.74 0.89 -22.11
C VAL A 96 0.68 0.00 -21.47
N LEU A 97 0.49 -1.17 -22.04
CA LEU A 97 -0.26 -2.26 -21.41
C LEU A 97 0.70 -3.21 -20.72
N TRP A 98 0.62 -3.29 -19.40
CA TRP A 98 1.43 -4.14 -18.56
C TRP A 98 0.70 -5.45 -18.24
N GLN A 99 1.38 -6.58 -18.34
CA GLN A 99 0.92 -7.87 -17.80
C GLN A 99 1.63 -8.14 -16.48
N THR A 100 0.86 -8.41 -15.43
CA THR A 100 1.33 -8.82 -14.10
C THR A 100 0.64 -10.10 -13.65
N PRO A 101 1.09 -10.76 -12.59
CA PRO A 101 0.36 -11.88 -11.96
C PRO A 101 -1.06 -11.51 -11.50
N LEU A 102 -1.32 -10.25 -11.15
CA LEU A 102 -2.66 -9.78 -10.79
C LEU A 102 -3.57 -9.53 -12.00
N GLY A 103 -3.01 -9.51 -13.22
CA GLY A 103 -3.73 -9.23 -14.44
C GLY A 103 -3.09 -8.13 -15.29
N LYS A 104 -3.88 -7.55 -16.17
CA LYS A 104 -3.42 -6.47 -17.07
C LYS A 104 -3.75 -5.12 -16.48
N PHE A 105 -2.81 -4.17 -16.67
CA PHE A 105 -2.95 -2.78 -16.25
C PHE A 105 -2.45 -1.84 -17.35
N TRP A 106 -3.25 -0.84 -17.67
CA TRP A 106 -2.78 0.28 -18.46
C TRP A 106 -1.99 1.23 -17.57
N GLY A 107 -0.91 1.81 -18.10
CA GLY A 107 -0.06 2.74 -17.38
C GLY A 107 0.90 3.49 -18.30
N THR A 108 1.82 4.22 -17.70
CA THR A 108 2.93 4.89 -18.38
C THR A 108 4.17 3.99 -18.43
N GLU A 109 5.21 4.42 -19.14
CA GLU A 109 6.49 3.69 -19.19
C GLU A 109 7.17 3.58 -17.82
N LYS A 110 6.85 4.49 -16.89
CA LYS A 110 7.44 4.53 -15.55
C LYS A 110 6.81 3.53 -14.58
N ASP A 111 5.58 3.08 -14.87
CA ASP A 111 4.77 2.30 -13.94
C ASP A 111 5.18 0.82 -13.86
N GLY A 112 5.99 0.32 -14.79
CA GLY A 112 6.43 -1.08 -14.78
C GLY A 112 7.11 -1.48 -13.46
N ARG A 113 8.03 -0.64 -12.96
CA ARG A 113 8.71 -0.91 -11.68
C ARG A 113 7.77 -0.83 -10.47
N GLU A 114 6.81 0.07 -10.49
CA GLU A 114 5.82 0.22 -9.42
C GLU A 114 4.86 -0.97 -9.40
N LEU A 115 4.40 -1.41 -10.57
CA LEU A 115 3.59 -2.62 -10.71
C LEU A 115 4.35 -3.86 -10.25
N ASP A 116 5.67 -3.95 -10.50
CA ASP A 116 6.51 -5.02 -9.96
C ASP A 116 6.47 -5.01 -8.42
N LEU A 117 6.75 -3.87 -7.79
CA LEU A 117 6.79 -3.72 -6.33
C LEU A 117 5.43 -4.02 -5.71
N LEU A 118 4.36 -3.36 -6.18
CA LEU A 118 3.00 -3.53 -5.65
C LEU A 118 2.51 -4.97 -5.83
N THR A 119 2.82 -5.61 -6.96
CA THR A 119 2.45 -7.01 -7.19
C THR A 119 3.18 -7.94 -6.22
N LEU A 120 4.46 -7.69 -5.95
CA LEU A 120 5.24 -8.49 -5.00
C LEU A 120 4.79 -8.29 -3.56
N GLU A 121 4.57 -7.07 -3.14
CA GLU A 121 4.08 -6.74 -1.79
C GLU A 121 2.75 -7.44 -1.51
N GLN A 122 1.87 -7.48 -2.51
CA GLN A 122 0.60 -8.19 -2.42
C GLN A 122 0.77 -9.71 -2.44
N ALA A 123 1.68 -10.24 -3.27
CA ALA A 123 1.91 -11.67 -3.39
C ALA A 123 2.61 -12.27 -2.16
N VAL A 124 3.45 -11.48 -1.49
CA VAL A 124 4.31 -11.94 -0.38
C VAL A 124 3.67 -11.72 0.98
N GLY A 125 2.73 -10.82 1.12
CA GLY A 125 2.30 -10.49 2.46
C GLY A 125 0.92 -9.88 2.62
N ASP A 126 0.08 -9.83 1.58
CA ASP A 126 -1.26 -9.23 1.70
C ASP A 126 -1.23 -7.96 2.55
N ILE A 127 -0.39 -6.97 2.13
CA ILE A 127 -0.07 -5.80 2.97
C ILE A 127 -1.30 -5.02 3.45
N TYR A 128 -2.43 -5.13 2.76
CA TYR A 128 -3.69 -4.51 3.16
C TYR A 128 -4.68 -5.51 3.78
N GLU A 129 -4.31 -6.80 3.89
CA GLU A 129 -5.18 -7.82 4.45
C GLU A 129 -4.42 -8.63 5.51
N GLN A 130 -4.80 -8.49 6.79
CA GLN A 130 -4.14 -9.18 7.89
C GLN A 130 -5.17 -9.67 8.93
N GLY A 131 -5.15 -10.96 9.22
CA GLY A 131 -5.99 -11.57 10.23
C GLY A 131 -7.48 -11.28 10.04
N PRO A 132 -8.15 -10.59 10.98
CA PRO A 132 -9.58 -10.25 10.85
C PRO A 132 -9.85 -9.14 9.84
N VAL A 133 -8.83 -8.39 9.41
CA VAL A 133 -8.93 -7.28 8.47
C VAL A 133 -8.57 -7.79 7.08
N ALA A 134 -9.56 -8.27 6.35
CA ALA A 134 -9.47 -8.77 4.98
C ALA A 134 -10.75 -8.46 4.21
N VAL A 135 -10.65 -8.33 2.90
CA VAL A 135 -11.81 -8.23 2.02
C VAL A 135 -12.55 -9.58 2.02
N ARG A 136 -13.88 -9.53 2.10
CA ARG A 136 -14.75 -10.70 2.10
C ARG A 136 -15.66 -10.69 0.89
N ASP A 137 -16.18 -11.85 0.57
CA ASP A 137 -17.17 -11.97 -0.48
C ASP A 137 -18.34 -11.01 -0.25
N SER A 138 -18.81 -10.38 -1.33
CA SER A 138 -19.90 -9.40 -1.34
C SER A 138 -19.64 -8.09 -0.59
N ASP A 139 -18.41 -7.79 -0.17
CA ASP A 139 -18.06 -6.51 0.44
C ASP A 139 -18.24 -5.33 -0.53
N VAL A 140 -18.55 -4.17 0.05
CA VAL A 140 -18.38 -2.85 -0.57
C VAL A 140 -17.09 -2.25 -0.03
N VAL A 141 -16.14 -2.02 -0.94
CA VAL A 141 -14.76 -1.63 -0.63
C VAL A 141 -14.51 -0.20 -1.06
N LEU A 142 -13.88 0.60 -0.21
CA LEU A 142 -13.25 1.87 -0.61
C LEU A 142 -11.75 1.63 -0.78
N ASP A 143 -11.24 1.85 -1.99
CA ASP A 143 -9.81 1.87 -2.32
C ASP A 143 -9.37 3.33 -2.43
N VAL A 144 -8.90 3.90 -1.31
CA VAL A 144 -8.52 5.31 -1.21
C VAL A 144 -7.03 5.44 -1.48
N GLY A 145 -6.69 6.14 -2.56
CA GLY A 145 -5.37 6.11 -3.20
C GLY A 145 -5.24 4.90 -4.12
N ALA A 146 -6.17 4.78 -5.08
CA ALA A 146 -6.27 3.59 -5.90
C ALA A 146 -5.14 3.42 -6.92
N HIS A 147 -4.45 4.51 -7.30
CA HIS A 147 -3.37 4.50 -8.28
C HIS A 147 -3.81 3.81 -9.58
N LEU A 148 -3.10 2.80 -10.06
CA LEU A 148 -3.48 1.99 -11.22
C LEU A 148 -4.47 0.86 -10.90
N GLY A 149 -4.86 0.69 -9.63
CA GLY A 149 -5.91 -0.25 -9.21
C GLY A 149 -5.40 -1.65 -8.83
N THR A 150 -4.17 -1.81 -8.38
CA THR A 150 -3.66 -3.12 -7.94
C THR A 150 -4.48 -3.68 -6.79
N PHE A 151 -4.80 -2.87 -5.76
CA PHE A 151 -5.66 -3.31 -4.68
C PHE A 151 -7.13 -3.49 -5.13
N THR A 152 -7.65 -2.62 -5.99
CA THR A 152 -8.96 -2.80 -6.62
C THR A 152 -9.07 -4.18 -7.29
N ARG A 153 -8.05 -4.62 -8.03
CA ARG A 153 -8.01 -5.94 -8.66
C ARG A 153 -8.07 -7.07 -7.63
N ILE A 154 -7.32 -6.96 -6.55
CA ILE A 154 -7.33 -7.92 -5.46
C ILE A 154 -8.70 -7.98 -4.79
N ALA A 155 -9.29 -6.85 -4.46
CA ALA A 155 -10.61 -6.79 -3.85
C ALA A 155 -11.67 -7.49 -4.73
N LEU A 156 -11.63 -7.27 -6.04
CA LEU A 156 -12.50 -7.95 -6.99
C LEU A 156 -12.27 -9.47 -7.05
N GLN A 157 -11.01 -9.91 -6.99
CA GLN A 157 -10.64 -11.33 -6.94
C GLN A 157 -11.06 -12.00 -5.63
N ARG A 158 -11.11 -11.25 -4.51
CA ARG A 158 -11.65 -11.70 -3.21
C ARG A 158 -13.18 -11.76 -3.17
N GLY A 159 -13.86 -11.35 -4.23
CA GLY A 159 -15.31 -11.38 -4.31
C GLY A 159 -16.02 -10.10 -3.89
N ALA A 160 -15.30 -8.96 -3.79
CA ALA A 160 -15.96 -7.68 -3.54
C ALA A 160 -17.09 -7.44 -4.55
N ARG A 161 -18.27 -7.08 -4.05
CA ARG A 161 -19.43 -6.76 -4.88
C ARG A 161 -19.25 -5.44 -5.60
N LEU A 162 -18.65 -4.47 -4.93
CA LEU A 162 -18.43 -3.13 -5.44
C LEU A 162 -17.14 -2.56 -4.86
N VAL A 163 -16.30 -1.99 -5.71
CA VAL A 163 -15.14 -1.20 -5.30
C VAL A 163 -15.35 0.25 -5.73
N ILE A 164 -15.24 1.17 -4.79
CA ILE A 164 -15.16 2.60 -5.04
C ILE A 164 -13.69 2.99 -4.95
N ALA A 165 -13.09 3.29 -6.07
CA ALA A 165 -11.71 3.74 -6.18
C ALA A 165 -11.66 5.27 -6.12
N VAL A 166 -10.78 5.82 -5.28
CA VAL A 166 -10.57 7.27 -5.14
C VAL A 166 -9.12 7.57 -5.52
N GLU A 167 -8.91 8.35 -6.59
CA GLU A 167 -7.60 8.66 -7.14
C GLU A 167 -7.56 10.10 -7.67
N PRO A 168 -6.71 10.99 -7.12
CA PRO A 168 -6.65 12.39 -7.54
C PRO A 168 -5.87 12.63 -8.83
N ASN A 169 -4.85 11.80 -9.12
CA ASN A 169 -3.99 11.99 -10.29
C ASN A 169 -4.75 11.68 -11.59
N PRO A 170 -4.94 12.66 -12.51
CA PRO A 170 -5.72 12.44 -13.72
C PRO A 170 -5.11 11.42 -14.68
N VAL A 171 -3.80 11.24 -14.68
CA VAL A 171 -3.12 10.23 -15.51
C VAL A 171 -3.41 8.83 -14.95
N ASN A 172 -3.25 8.65 -13.63
CA ASN A 172 -3.58 7.38 -12.99
C ASN A 172 -5.07 7.05 -13.15
N ALA A 173 -5.96 8.04 -12.93
CA ALA A 173 -7.40 7.89 -13.10
C ALA A 173 -7.76 7.43 -14.52
N ALA A 174 -7.18 8.03 -15.55
CA ALA A 174 -7.43 7.63 -16.95
C ALA A 174 -6.91 6.20 -17.24
N CYS A 175 -5.74 5.84 -16.69
CA CYS A 175 -5.18 4.49 -16.83
C CYS A 175 -6.00 3.46 -16.04
N PHE A 176 -6.52 3.84 -14.88
CA PHE A 176 -7.44 3.04 -14.09
C PHE A 176 -8.75 2.77 -14.85
N GLU A 177 -9.40 3.81 -15.37
CA GLU A 177 -10.63 3.68 -16.16
C GLU A 177 -10.44 2.71 -17.34
N ARG A 178 -9.34 2.85 -18.05
CA ARG A 178 -9.00 1.95 -19.16
C ARG A 178 -8.73 0.51 -18.71
N THR A 179 -8.14 0.33 -17.53
CA THR A 179 -7.84 -1.00 -16.95
C THR A 179 -9.10 -1.72 -16.50
N PHE A 180 -10.07 -0.98 -15.96
CA PHE A 180 -11.30 -1.50 -15.37
C PHE A 180 -12.55 -1.15 -16.18
N GLU A 181 -12.40 -0.92 -17.50
CA GLU A 181 -13.51 -0.52 -18.40
C GLU A 181 -14.70 -1.48 -18.28
N GLU A 182 -14.45 -2.77 -18.26
CA GLU A 182 -15.50 -3.79 -18.13
C GLU A 182 -16.17 -3.75 -16.75
N GLU A 183 -15.38 -3.68 -15.66
CA GLU A 183 -15.90 -3.64 -14.29
C GLU A 183 -16.62 -2.35 -13.98
N ILE A 184 -16.25 -1.24 -14.61
CA ILE A 184 -16.97 0.03 -14.54
C ILE A 184 -18.28 -0.07 -15.31
N ALA A 185 -18.27 -0.61 -16.53
CA ALA A 185 -19.48 -0.76 -17.35
C ALA A 185 -20.52 -1.66 -16.70
N ASN A 186 -20.11 -2.71 -16.00
CA ASN A 186 -21.04 -3.62 -15.31
C ASN A 186 -21.36 -3.20 -13.86
N GLY A 187 -20.84 -2.04 -13.41
CA GLY A 187 -21.16 -1.43 -12.12
C GLY A 187 -20.44 -2.04 -10.91
N ARG A 188 -19.43 -2.91 -11.12
CA ARG A 188 -18.60 -3.49 -10.04
C ARG A 188 -17.51 -2.56 -9.55
N VAL A 189 -17.12 -1.58 -10.35
CA VAL A 189 -16.14 -0.55 -10.01
C VAL A 189 -16.71 0.82 -10.28
N ARG A 190 -16.47 1.77 -9.41
CA ARG A 190 -16.70 3.20 -9.63
C ARG A 190 -15.44 3.96 -9.32
N LEU A 191 -15.01 4.83 -10.23
CA LEU A 191 -13.88 5.73 -9.98
C LEU A 191 -14.39 7.11 -9.56
N VAL A 192 -13.82 7.64 -8.51
CA VAL A 192 -13.97 9.03 -8.05
C VAL A 192 -12.64 9.74 -8.22
N GLN A 193 -12.51 10.53 -9.27
CA GLN A 193 -11.31 11.33 -9.51
C GLN A 193 -11.29 12.52 -8.54
N ALA A 194 -10.73 12.31 -7.35
CA ALA A 194 -10.62 13.29 -6.28
C ALA A 194 -9.56 12.88 -5.25
N ALA A 195 -9.08 13.84 -4.47
CA ALA A 195 -8.33 13.59 -3.25
C ALA A 195 -9.31 13.42 -2.07
N ALA A 196 -9.11 12.38 -1.25
CA ALA A 196 -9.85 12.23 0.00
C ALA A 196 -9.34 13.25 1.03
N TRP A 197 -10.26 14.01 1.63
CA TRP A 197 -9.94 15.11 2.54
C TRP A 197 -10.98 15.25 3.65
N HIS A 198 -10.78 16.19 4.56
CA HIS A 198 -11.73 16.42 5.67
C HIS A 198 -13.02 17.14 5.23
N SER A 199 -13.03 17.81 4.08
CA SER A 199 -14.17 18.56 3.56
C SER A 199 -14.10 18.67 2.03
N PRO A 200 -15.25 18.84 1.36
CA PRO A 200 -15.28 19.10 -0.08
C PRO A 200 -14.59 20.40 -0.44
N GLY A 201 -13.98 20.45 -1.63
CA GLY A 201 -13.30 21.65 -2.13
C GLY A 201 -12.31 21.35 -3.23
N SER A 202 -11.23 22.12 -3.24
CA SER A 202 -10.11 21.97 -4.17
C SER A 202 -8.79 22.01 -3.38
N LEU A 203 -7.86 21.16 -3.78
CA LEU A 203 -6.52 21.06 -3.20
C LEU A 203 -5.45 21.27 -4.26
N GLN A 204 -4.32 21.84 -3.85
CA GLN A 204 -3.12 21.79 -4.67
C GLN A 204 -2.48 20.42 -4.50
N PHE A 205 -2.28 19.72 -5.58
CA PHE A 205 -1.73 18.37 -5.63
C PHE A 205 -0.45 18.38 -6.45
N GLU A 206 0.62 17.90 -5.88
CA GLU A 206 1.91 17.80 -6.53
C GLU A 206 2.15 16.37 -7.00
N LEU A 207 2.48 16.24 -8.27
CA LEU A 207 2.91 14.95 -8.82
C LEU A 207 4.34 14.69 -8.36
N GLY A 208 4.55 13.60 -7.65
CA GLY A 208 5.89 13.15 -7.30
C GLY A 208 6.68 12.66 -8.52
N ASN A 209 7.93 12.27 -8.29
CA ASN A 209 8.80 11.73 -9.34
C ASN A 209 8.35 10.36 -9.86
N ALA A 210 7.58 9.63 -9.06
CA ALA A 210 6.90 8.38 -9.42
C ALA A 210 5.38 8.61 -9.39
N SER A 211 4.62 7.84 -10.16
CA SER A 211 3.17 8.04 -10.28
C SER A 211 2.41 7.84 -8.96
N GLN A 212 2.96 7.03 -8.05
CA GLN A 212 2.40 6.74 -6.73
C GLN A 212 2.70 7.82 -5.66
N THR A 213 3.69 8.70 -5.86
CA THR A 213 4.15 9.65 -4.83
C THR A 213 3.48 11.02 -4.92
N GLY A 214 2.34 11.12 -5.57
CA GLY A 214 1.56 12.36 -5.60
C GLY A 214 0.95 12.68 -4.23
N HIS A 215 1.13 13.90 -3.73
CA HIS A 215 0.65 14.33 -2.42
C HIS A 215 0.02 15.73 -2.46
N VAL A 216 -0.73 16.06 -1.41
CA VAL A 216 -1.28 17.41 -1.26
C VAL A 216 -0.13 18.39 -1.03
N ALA A 217 0.04 19.34 -1.95
CA ALA A 217 1.15 20.28 -1.94
C ALA A 217 1.04 21.28 -0.79
N GLY A 218 2.18 21.59 -0.18
CA GLY A 218 2.30 22.76 0.69
C GLY A 218 2.20 24.08 -0.11
N ALA A 219 2.00 25.18 0.58
CA ALA A 219 1.71 26.51 0.00
C ALA A 219 2.77 27.09 -0.95
N GLN A 220 3.90 26.43 -1.22
CA GLN A 220 5.04 26.95 -1.97
C GLN A 220 5.49 26.08 -3.16
N SER A 221 4.68 25.13 -3.62
CA SER A 221 5.07 24.26 -4.74
C SER A 221 4.79 24.92 -6.09
N GLY A 222 5.81 24.99 -6.95
CA GLY A 222 5.71 25.61 -8.29
C GLY A 222 5.12 24.71 -9.39
N SER A 223 4.84 23.43 -9.11
CA SER A 223 4.34 22.44 -10.09
C SER A 223 3.04 21.74 -9.67
N ALA A 224 2.33 22.32 -8.71
CA ALA A 224 1.09 21.76 -8.23
C ALA A 224 -0.07 21.97 -9.22
N MET A 225 -0.91 20.94 -9.36
CA MET A 225 -2.17 21.00 -10.08
C MET A 225 -3.35 21.10 -9.11
N THR A 226 -4.44 21.72 -9.53
CA THR A 226 -5.66 21.75 -8.72
C THR A 226 -6.46 20.48 -8.93
N VAL A 227 -6.76 19.76 -7.84
CA VAL A 227 -7.63 18.57 -7.85
C VAL A 227 -8.87 18.80 -6.99
N ARG A 228 -9.97 18.12 -7.32
CA ARG A 228 -11.16 18.08 -6.47
C ARG A 228 -10.83 17.38 -5.15
N ALA A 229 -11.35 17.91 -4.05
CA ALA A 229 -11.30 17.27 -2.73
C ALA A 229 -12.71 16.79 -2.34
N VAL A 230 -12.78 15.62 -1.69
CA VAL A 230 -14.02 15.04 -1.18
C VAL A 230 -13.85 14.58 0.25
N ALA A 231 -14.88 14.78 1.09
CA ALA A 231 -15.00 14.05 2.34
C ALA A 231 -15.63 12.68 2.05
N LEU A 232 -15.11 11.62 2.68
CA LEU A 232 -15.64 10.27 2.44
C LEU A 232 -17.10 10.14 2.87
N ASP A 233 -17.51 10.84 3.94
CA ASP A 233 -18.91 10.87 4.39
C ASP A 233 -19.84 11.46 3.34
N ASP A 234 -19.44 12.57 2.68
CA ASP A 234 -20.23 13.22 1.64
C ASP A 234 -20.24 12.37 0.36
N MET A 235 -19.11 11.79 0.00
CA MET A 235 -18.99 10.90 -1.16
C MET A 235 -19.92 9.67 -1.05
N ILE A 236 -20.03 9.08 0.14
CA ILE A 236 -20.93 7.95 0.39
C ILE A 236 -22.38 8.34 0.18
N ASP A 237 -22.79 9.53 0.62
CA ASP A 237 -24.14 10.05 0.43
C ASP A 237 -24.41 10.37 -1.06
N GLU A 238 -23.47 11.03 -1.73
CA GLU A 238 -23.55 11.36 -3.16
C GLU A 238 -23.72 10.08 -4.02
N LEU A 239 -22.93 9.03 -3.70
CA LEU A 239 -22.98 7.76 -4.39
C LEU A 239 -24.13 6.84 -3.93
N LYS A 240 -24.91 7.25 -2.91
CA LYS A 240 -26.01 6.50 -2.28
C LYS A 240 -25.61 5.10 -1.88
N LEU A 241 -24.45 4.99 -1.19
CA LEU A 241 -23.97 3.70 -0.70
C LEU A 241 -24.66 3.32 0.60
N ASP A 242 -25.34 2.18 0.60
CA ASP A 242 -26.02 1.67 1.80
C ASP A 242 -25.03 1.11 2.84
N ARG A 243 -23.90 0.64 2.39
CA ARG A 243 -22.85 0.03 3.25
C ARG A 243 -21.45 0.31 2.72
N VAL A 244 -20.49 0.27 3.62
CA VAL A 244 -19.06 0.18 3.36
C VAL A 244 -18.51 -0.81 4.36
N ASP A 245 -17.78 -1.82 3.89
CA ASP A 245 -17.35 -2.96 4.69
C ASP A 245 -15.84 -2.98 4.91
N PHE A 246 -15.10 -2.41 3.98
CA PHE A 246 -13.65 -2.37 4.01
C PHE A 246 -13.13 -1.05 3.42
N ILE A 247 -12.11 -0.49 4.04
CA ILE A 247 -11.37 0.68 3.52
C ILE A 247 -9.88 0.35 3.51
N LYS A 248 -9.26 0.41 2.34
CA LYS A 248 -7.81 0.56 2.20
C LYS A 248 -7.52 2.05 2.07
N MET A 249 -6.49 2.54 2.74
CA MET A 249 -6.06 3.92 2.63
C MET A 249 -4.54 4.02 2.57
N ASP A 250 -4.05 4.57 1.46
CA ASP A 250 -2.65 4.82 1.18
C ASP A 250 -2.59 6.06 0.28
N ILE A 251 -2.44 7.24 0.88
CA ILE A 251 -2.66 8.56 0.26
C ILE A 251 -1.58 9.59 0.60
N GLU A 252 -0.37 9.08 0.79
CA GLU A 252 0.84 9.89 0.84
C GLU A 252 0.81 11.04 1.87
N GLY A 253 0.31 10.72 3.09
CA GLY A 253 0.31 11.63 4.24
C GLY A 253 -0.99 12.42 4.45
N ALA A 254 -2.04 12.16 3.65
CA ALA A 254 -3.35 12.78 3.83
C ALA A 254 -4.32 11.95 4.70
N GLU A 255 -3.88 10.82 5.26
CA GLU A 255 -4.71 9.82 5.96
C GLU A 255 -5.52 10.44 7.08
N ARG A 256 -4.91 11.27 7.93
CA ARG A 256 -5.60 11.94 9.04
C ARG A 256 -6.70 12.88 8.57
N HIS A 257 -6.45 13.60 7.46
CA HIS A 257 -7.45 14.48 6.88
C HIS A 257 -8.62 13.69 6.28
N ALA A 258 -8.33 12.62 5.55
CA ALA A 258 -9.36 11.75 4.97
C ALA A 258 -10.20 11.07 6.06
N LEU A 259 -9.57 10.60 7.14
CA LEU A 259 -10.27 10.02 8.30
C LEU A 259 -11.16 11.05 9.02
N ALA A 260 -10.72 12.31 9.10
CA ALA A 260 -11.56 13.38 9.63
C ALA A 260 -12.80 13.63 8.77
N GLY A 261 -12.73 13.39 7.45
CA GLY A 261 -13.85 13.41 6.51
C GLY A 261 -14.67 12.12 6.45
N ALA A 262 -14.33 11.12 7.28
CA ALA A 262 -15.01 9.82 7.37
C ALA A 262 -15.63 9.56 8.75
N ARG A 263 -15.73 10.56 9.60
CA ARG A 263 -16.11 10.39 11.03
C ARG A 263 -17.46 9.70 11.21
N ARG A 264 -18.46 10.07 10.43
CA ARG A 264 -19.79 9.47 10.48
C ARG A 264 -19.75 8.01 10.02
N LEU A 265 -19.04 7.71 8.93
CA LEU A 265 -18.84 6.35 8.43
C LEU A 265 -18.19 5.47 9.51
N LEU A 266 -17.10 5.92 10.10
CA LEU A 266 -16.37 5.18 11.15
C LEU A 266 -17.23 4.96 12.38
N ALA A 267 -17.98 6.00 12.81
CA ALA A 267 -18.85 5.94 13.98
C ALA A 267 -20.04 4.99 13.80
N THR A 268 -20.67 4.98 12.61
CA THR A 268 -21.96 4.34 12.41
C THR A 268 -21.90 2.99 11.69
N ARG A 269 -20.97 2.81 10.76
CA ARG A 269 -20.86 1.59 9.93
C ARG A 269 -19.70 0.69 10.32
N LYS A 270 -18.69 1.25 10.95
CA LYS A 270 -17.51 0.53 11.47
C LYS A 270 -16.90 -0.43 10.43
N PRO A 271 -16.50 0.04 9.24
CA PRO A 271 -15.81 -0.81 8.28
C PRO A 271 -14.47 -1.32 8.83
N ARG A 272 -13.99 -2.45 8.33
CA ARG A 272 -12.60 -2.88 8.56
C ARG A 272 -11.66 -1.94 7.81
N LEU A 273 -10.53 -1.56 8.43
CA LEU A 273 -9.62 -0.58 7.86
C LEU A 273 -8.20 -1.16 7.75
N ALA A 274 -7.55 -0.93 6.63
CA ALA A 274 -6.12 -1.09 6.41
C ALA A 274 -5.54 0.25 5.96
N ILE A 275 -4.75 0.89 6.80
CA ILE A 275 -4.28 2.27 6.60
C ILE A 275 -2.77 2.32 6.70
N CYS A 276 -2.10 2.95 5.73
CA CYS A 276 -0.68 3.27 5.80
C CYS A 276 -0.41 4.32 6.88
N ILE A 277 0.67 4.11 7.65
CA ILE A 277 1.03 4.97 8.81
C ILE A 277 2.51 5.35 8.80
N TYR A 278 3.13 5.45 7.62
CA TYR A 278 4.56 5.69 7.47
C TYR A 278 4.91 7.00 6.72
N HIS A 279 3.91 7.76 6.29
CA HIS A 279 4.14 8.95 5.49
C HIS A 279 4.58 10.17 6.34
N ALA A 280 4.11 10.26 7.60
CA ALA A 280 4.60 11.25 8.54
C ALA A 280 5.13 10.59 9.83
N PRO A 281 6.14 11.19 10.49
CA PRO A 281 6.76 10.59 11.69
C PRO A 281 5.79 10.32 12.84
N ASP A 282 4.69 11.04 12.92
CA ASP A 282 3.67 10.93 13.97
C ASP A 282 2.46 10.07 13.54
N ASP A 283 2.36 9.63 12.29
CA ASP A 283 1.26 8.79 11.78
C ASP A 283 1.02 7.51 12.61
N PRO A 284 2.06 6.79 13.08
CA PRO A 284 1.86 5.59 13.90
C PRO A 284 1.05 5.84 15.20
N VAL A 285 1.00 7.08 15.65
CA VAL A 285 0.24 7.50 16.84
C VAL A 285 -1.05 8.21 16.44
N ALA A 286 -0.95 9.18 15.54
CA ALA A 286 -2.04 10.09 15.19
C ALA A 286 -3.15 9.41 14.38
N VAL A 287 -2.82 8.53 13.44
CA VAL A 287 -3.82 7.79 12.65
C VAL A 287 -4.67 6.87 13.53
N PRO A 288 -4.10 5.98 14.37
CA PRO A 288 -4.89 5.19 15.31
C PRO A 288 -5.69 6.02 16.31
N GLN A 289 -5.17 7.16 16.74
CA GLN A 289 -5.90 8.07 17.62
C GLN A 289 -7.14 8.64 16.91
N THR A 290 -7.01 9.12 15.68
CA THR A 290 -8.13 9.66 14.87
C THR A 290 -9.24 8.64 14.69
N VAL A 291 -8.91 7.37 14.42
CA VAL A 291 -9.91 6.30 14.31
C VAL A 291 -10.60 6.04 15.64
N ARG A 292 -9.87 5.96 16.75
CA ARG A 292 -10.45 5.76 18.10
C ARG A 292 -11.33 6.92 18.54
N GLU A 293 -10.99 8.15 18.19
CA GLU A 293 -11.81 9.33 18.46
C GLU A 293 -13.15 9.29 17.72
N ALA A 294 -13.16 8.75 16.49
CA ALA A 294 -14.39 8.54 15.73
C ALA A 294 -15.22 7.38 16.29
N ASN A 295 -14.57 6.28 16.71
CA ASN A 295 -15.24 5.13 17.30
C ASN A 295 -14.27 4.32 18.19
N GLY A 296 -14.41 4.49 19.50
CA GLY A 296 -13.58 3.83 20.52
C GLY A 296 -13.74 2.31 20.61
N THR A 297 -14.67 1.70 19.85
CA THR A 297 -14.87 0.24 19.85
C THR A 297 -13.99 -0.51 18.84
N TYR A 298 -13.21 0.20 18.02
CA TYR A 298 -12.25 -0.44 17.13
C TYR A 298 -11.15 -1.15 17.91
N LYS A 299 -10.94 -2.40 17.59
CA LYS A 299 -9.69 -3.10 17.92
C LYS A 299 -8.66 -2.80 16.87
N THR A 300 -7.42 -2.64 17.27
CA THR A 300 -6.33 -2.28 16.36
C THR A 300 -5.08 -3.10 16.63
N PHE A 301 -4.35 -3.38 15.57
CA PHE A 301 -2.97 -3.86 15.60
C PHE A 301 -2.19 -3.21 14.45
N THR A 302 -0.87 -3.24 14.54
CA THR A 302 0.02 -2.66 13.53
C THR A 302 0.97 -3.73 13.02
N ARG A 303 1.38 -3.59 11.77
CA ARG A 303 2.44 -4.39 11.16
C ARG A 303 3.67 -3.50 11.01
N GLU A 304 4.71 -3.77 11.80
CA GLU A 304 6.07 -3.20 11.70
C GLU A 304 6.14 -1.67 11.47
N GLY A 305 5.12 -0.91 11.92
CA GLY A 305 5.08 0.53 11.75
C GLY A 305 4.66 1.01 10.35
N PHE A 306 4.33 0.11 9.43
CA PHE A 306 3.92 0.48 8.07
C PHE A 306 2.42 0.59 7.90
N GLN A 307 1.64 -0.34 8.47
CA GLN A 307 0.19 -0.34 8.38
C GLN A 307 -0.45 -0.48 9.76
N ALA A 308 -1.60 0.18 9.92
CA ALA A 308 -2.51 -0.03 11.02
C ALA A 308 -3.82 -0.66 10.53
N TYR A 309 -4.27 -1.69 11.23
CA TYR A 309 -5.47 -2.46 10.93
C TYR A 309 -6.49 -2.29 12.03
N PHE A 310 -7.77 -2.10 11.63
CA PHE A 310 -8.86 -1.85 12.56
C PHE A 310 -10.08 -2.72 12.24
N TYR A 311 -10.73 -3.27 13.30
CA TYR A 311 -11.91 -4.12 13.15
C TYR A 311 -12.86 -4.06 14.35
#